data_d3560b72a2ed44f139d4578fd5610e19
#
_entry.id   d3560b72a2ed44f139d4578fd5610e19
#
_cell.length_a   1.000
_cell.length_b   1.000
_cell.length_c   1.000
_cell.angle_alpha   90.00
_cell.angle_beta   90.00
_cell.angle_gamma   90.00
#
_symmetry.space_group_name_H-M   'P 1'
#
loop_
_entity.id
_entity.type
_entity.pdbx_description
1 polymer ?
#
loop_
_entity_poly.entity_id
_entity_poly.type
_entity_poly.pdbx_seq_one_letter_code
_entity_poly.pdbx_strand_id
1 'polypeptide(L)'
;VCGMVPATGEPGGGPFRVVDRDGSGSLQILESVQLQGKRYASTHFNPVDIVCSFRAYDGTTYKLSQFRDDDTGFISQKSLGGRELKALELPGLWNGGMSRWNTAFVEVPLSTFNPVKTVTDLLRNVHNN
;
A
#
# COMPACT_ATOMS: atom_id res chain seq x y z
N VAL A 1 -1.57 6.21 -10.85
CA VAL A 1 -0.64 7.15 -10.20
C VAL A 1 -0.91 7.13 -8.72
N CYS A 2 0.13 6.93 -7.92
CA CYS A 2 0.06 6.88 -6.46
C CYS A 2 0.88 8.03 -5.86
N GLY A 3 0.25 8.83 -5.02
CA GLY A 3 0.92 9.85 -4.23
C GLY A 3 1.60 9.23 -3.00
N MET A 4 2.90 9.45 -2.86
CA MET A 4 3.73 8.93 -1.78
C MET A 4 4.28 10.08 -0.96
N VAL A 5 4.26 9.97 0.37
CA VAL A 5 4.94 10.93 1.25
C VAL A 5 6.29 10.38 1.71
N PRO A 6 7.29 11.24 1.97
CA PRO A 6 8.54 10.81 2.58
C PRO A 6 8.29 10.09 3.91
N ALA A 7 9.05 9.02 4.18
CA ALA A 7 8.97 8.31 5.45
C ALA A 7 9.61 9.16 6.56
N THR A 8 8.90 9.32 7.68
CA THR A 8 9.37 10.06 8.86
C THR A 8 9.57 9.16 10.08
N GLY A 9 9.64 7.83 9.84
CA GLY A 9 9.92 6.82 10.86
C GLY A 9 8.68 6.07 11.37
N GLU A 10 7.53 6.25 10.72
CA GLU A 10 6.33 5.51 11.06
C GLU A 10 6.51 4.00 10.78
N PRO A 11 5.96 3.14 11.64
CA PRO A 11 5.89 1.71 11.34
C PRO A 11 4.90 1.47 10.19
N GLY A 12 5.28 0.64 9.25
CA GLY A 12 4.41 0.28 8.13
C GLY A 12 5.19 -0.20 6.92
N GLY A 13 4.48 -0.34 5.82
CA GLY A 13 5.03 -0.70 4.54
C GLY A 13 5.57 0.51 3.76
N GLY A 14 6.03 0.23 2.57
CA GLY A 14 6.51 1.25 1.64
C GLY A 14 6.86 0.65 0.29
N PRO A 15 7.38 1.46 -0.65
CA PRO A 15 7.79 1.00 -1.96
C PRO A 15 9.13 0.27 -1.89
N PHE A 16 9.17 -0.91 -2.50
CA PHE A 16 10.36 -1.72 -2.66
C PHE A 16 10.48 -2.21 -4.10
N ARG A 17 11.71 -2.37 -4.57
CA ARG A 17 11.96 -3.04 -5.83
C ARG A 17 11.87 -4.55 -5.62
N VAL A 18 10.87 -5.16 -6.23
CA VAL A 18 10.64 -6.61 -6.20
C VAL A 18 11.11 -7.18 -7.51
N VAL A 19 11.79 -8.31 -7.45
CA VAL A 19 12.18 -9.09 -8.64
C VAL A 19 11.22 -10.28 -8.75
N ASP A 20 10.55 -10.38 -9.88
CA ASP A 20 9.63 -11.48 -10.19
C ASP A 20 10.41 -12.74 -10.61
N ARG A 21 9.70 -13.87 -10.72
CA ARG A 21 10.29 -15.17 -11.09
C ARG A 21 10.94 -15.18 -12.47
N ASP A 22 10.49 -14.33 -13.37
CA ASP A 22 11.07 -14.16 -14.73
C ASP A 22 12.29 -13.24 -14.76
N GLY A 23 12.69 -12.69 -13.60
CA GLY A 23 13.80 -11.75 -13.46
C GLY A 23 13.43 -10.28 -13.72
N SER A 24 12.19 -10.00 -14.10
CA SER A 24 11.72 -8.61 -14.23
C SER A 24 11.65 -7.93 -12.87
N GLY A 25 11.90 -6.62 -12.84
CA GLY A 25 11.87 -5.84 -11.63
C GLY A 25 10.78 -4.77 -11.68
N SER A 26 9.98 -4.67 -10.63
CA SER A 26 8.95 -3.63 -10.50
C SER A 26 8.99 -3.00 -9.10
N LEU A 27 8.45 -1.78 -8.99
CA LEU A 27 8.18 -1.16 -7.69
C LEU A 27 6.84 -1.67 -7.18
N GLN A 28 6.86 -2.23 -5.97
CA GLN A 28 5.67 -2.76 -5.29
C GLN A 28 5.62 -2.22 -3.88
N ILE A 29 4.40 -2.07 -3.34
CA ILE A 29 4.22 -1.75 -1.93
C ILE A 29 4.25 -3.05 -1.14
N LEU A 30 5.13 -3.12 -0.14
CA LEU A 30 5.23 -4.26 0.75
C LEU A 30 4.98 -3.82 2.19
N GLU A 31 4.21 -4.64 2.90
CA GLU A 31 4.06 -4.51 4.35
C GLU A 31 5.29 -5.05 5.07
N SER A 32 5.59 -4.52 6.25
CA SER A 32 6.77 -4.93 7.02
C SER A 32 6.80 -6.42 7.33
N VAL A 33 5.63 -7.06 7.51
CA VAL A 33 5.51 -8.51 7.74
C VAL A 33 5.96 -9.33 6.53
N GLN A 34 5.80 -8.81 5.31
CA GLN A 34 6.22 -9.48 4.08
C GLN A 34 7.76 -9.45 3.90
N LEU A 35 8.45 -8.58 4.61
CA LEU A 35 9.91 -8.47 4.58
C LEU A 35 10.63 -9.53 5.45
N GLN A 36 9.88 -10.47 6.05
CA GLN A 36 10.41 -11.61 6.82
C GLN A 36 11.45 -11.23 7.89
N GLY A 37 11.21 -10.14 8.61
CA GLY A 37 12.11 -9.65 9.67
C GLY A 37 13.38 -8.95 9.17
N LYS A 38 13.59 -8.85 7.88
CA LYS A 38 14.68 -8.03 7.32
C LYS A 38 14.34 -6.56 7.51
N ARG A 39 15.28 -5.80 8.08
CA ARG A 39 15.15 -4.35 8.23
C ARG A 39 15.56 -3.67 6.93
N TYR A 40 14.59 -3.33 6.12
CA TYR A 40 14.79 -2.44 4.98
C TYR A 40 14.20 -1.07 5.32
N ALA A 41 14.98 -0.04 5.12
CA ALA A 41 14.48 1.33 5.20
C ALA A 41 13.83 1.66 3.85
N SER A 42 12.53 1.94 3.86
CA SER A 42 11.90 2.58 2.72
C SER A 42 12.11 4.09 2.80
N THR A 43 12.32 4.73 1.65
CA THR A 43 12.42 6.19 1.55
C THR A 43 11.07 6.87 1.69
N HIS A 44 10.00 6.14 1.40
CA HIS A 44 8.63 6.64 1.41
C HIS A 44 7.74 5.74 2.23
N PHE A 45 6.64 6.29 2.71
CA PHE A 45 5.57 5.59 3.38
C PHE A 45 4.58 5.00 2.36
N ASN A 46 3.55 4.31 2.82
CA ASN A 46 2.48 3.81 1.96
C ASN A 46 1.83 4.95 1.15
N PRO A 47 1.28 4.66 -0.04
CA PRO A 47 0.52 5.65 -0.80
C PRO A 47 -0.59 6.28 0.03
N VAL A 48 -0.71 7.60 -0.07
CA VAL A 48 -1.73 8.39 0.64
C VAL A 48 -2.96 8.68 -0.23
N ASP A 49 -2.77 8.65 -1.54
CA ASP A 49 -3.85 8.75 -2.51
C ASP A 49 -3.55 7.96 -3.79
N ILE A 50 -4.57 7.75 -4.61
CA ILE A 50 -4.46 7.05 -5.88
C ILE A 50 -5.43 7.63 -6.90
N VAL A 51 -4.92 7.78 -8.12
CA VAL A 51 -5.74 8.02 -9.32
C VAL A 51 -5.50 6.88 -10.30
N CYS A 52 -6.55 6.14 -10.65
CA CYS A 52 -6.44 5.00 -11.55
C CYS A 52 -7.50 5.02 -12.65
N SER A 53 -7.16 4.48 -13.83
CA SER A 53 -8.11 4.16 -14.87
C SER A 53 -8.54 2.71 -14.73
N PHE A 54 -9.83 2.45 -14.73
CA PHE A 54 -10.41 1.10 -14.76
C PHE A 54 -11.03 0.77 -16.13
N ARG A 55 -10.86 1.66 -17.11
CA ARG A 55 -11.30 1.49 -18.49
C ARG A 55 -10.13 1.57 -19.46
N ALA A 56 -10.15 0.71 -20.46
CA ALA A 56 -9.25 0.76 -21.60
C ALA A 56 -9.61 1.94 -22.53
N TYR A 57 -8.73 2.22 -23.48
CA TYR A 57 -8.92 3.29 -24.48
C TYR A 57 -10.15 3.08 -25.38
N ASP A 58 -10.61 1.86 -25.56
CA ASP A 58 -11.80 1.48 -26.33
C ASP A 58 -13.10 1.53 -25.50
N GLY A 59 -13.02 1.94 -24.21
CA GLY A 59 -14.12 2.05 -23.28
C GLY A 59 -14.46 0.75 -22.54
N THR A 60 -13.82 -0.38 -22.84
CA THR A 60 -14.03 -1.63 -22.12
C THR A 60 -13.51 -1.53 -20.68
N THR A 61 -14.19 -2.21 -19.75
CA THR A 61 -13.79 -2.20 -18.34
C THR A 61 -12.78 -3.32 -18.08
N TYR A 62 -11.67 -2.99 -17.42
CA TYR A 62 -10.70 -3.99 -16.98
C TYR A 62 -11.29 -4.90 -15.91
N LYS A 63 -11.06 -6.20 -16.05
CA LYS A 63 -11.31 -7.17 -14.99
C LYS A 63 -10.14 -7.15 -14.01
N LEU A 64 -10.18 -6.28 -13.00
CA LEU A 64 -9.04 -5.97 -12.13
C LEU A 64 -8.47 -7.18 -11.40
N SER A 65 -9.28 -8.20 -11.11
CA SER A 65 -8.81 -9.45 -10.49
C SER A 65 -7.75 -10.21 -11.31
N GLN A 66 -7.65 -9.97 -12.62
CA GLN A 66 -6.62 -10.59 -13.48
C GLN A 66 -5.23 -9.97 -13.29
N PHE A 67 -5.16 -8.79 -12.67
CA PHE A 67 -3.92 -8.05 -12.44
C PHE A 67 -3.45 -8.13 -10.99
N ARG A 68 -4.10 -8.96 -10.18
CA ARG A 68 -3.73 -9.24 -8.79
C ARG A 68 -2.70 -10.38 -8.74
N ASP A 69 -1.80 -10.29 -7.77
CA ASP A 69 -0.93 -11.41 -7.40
C ASP A 69 -1.46 -12.08 -6.13
N ASP A 70 -2.01 -13.28 -6.28
CA ASP A 70 -2.60 -14.04 -5.17
C ASP A 70 -1.54 -14.59 -4.19
N ASP A 71 -0.28 -14.68 -4.60
CA ASP A 71 0.83 -15.17 -3.77
C ASP A 71 1.32 -14.12 -2.75
N THR A 72 0.80 -12.89 -2.78
CA THR A 72 1.18 -11.82 -1.85
C THR A 72 0.42 -11.83 -0.53
N GLY A 73 -0.53 -12.76 -0.34
CA GLY A 73 -1.18 -12.99 0.94
C GLY A 73 -0.18 -13.36 2.04
N PHE A 74 -0.47 -13.02 3.29
CA PHE A 74 0.37 -13.34 4.43
C PHE A 74 -0.44 -13.62 5.68
N ILE A 75 0.19 -14.26 6.67
CA ILE A 75 -0.42 -14.51 7.98
C ILE A 75 -0.07 -13.35 8.91
N SER A 76 -1.08 -12.68 9.45
CA SER A 76 -0.93 -11.68 10.50
C SER A 76 -1.32 -12.25 11.87
N GLN A 77 -0.64 -11.78 12.91
CA GLN A 77 -1.03 -12.04 14.30
C GLN A 77 -1.90 -10.88 14.78
N LYS A 78 -3.07 -11.24 15.31
CA LYS A 78 -4.04 -10.26 15.83
C LYS A 78 -4.45 -10.67 17.24
N SER A 79 -5.03 -9.76 17.99
CA SER A 79 -5.63 -10.03 19.29
C SER A 79 -7.10 -9.65 19.26
N LEU A 80 -7.96 -10.52 19.72
CA LEU A 80 -9.38 -10.26 19.90
C LEU A 80 -9.82 -10.72 21.30
N GLY A 81 -10.29 -9.80 22.12
CA GLY A 81 -10.72 -10.10 23.49
C GLY A 81 -9.63 -10.72 24.35
N GLY A 82 -8.36 -10.31 24.18
CA GLY A 82 -7.21 -10.84 24.91
C GLY A 82 -6.70 -12.21 24.44
N ARG A 83 -7.29 -12.77 23.38
CA ARG A 83 -6.84 -14.02 22.76
C ARG A 83 -6.04 -13.71 21.49
N GLU A 84 -4.87 -14.31 21.38
CA GLU A 84 -4.09 -14.27 20.14
C GLU A 84 -4.74 -15.13 19.06
N LEU A 85 -4.78 -14.60 17.85
CA LEU A 85 -5.26 -15.31 16.68
C LEU A 85 -4.37 -15.02 15.47
N LYS A 86 -4.33 -15.99 14.56
CA LYS A 86 -3.68 -15.84 13.26
C LYS A 86 -4.77 -15.62 12.21
N ALA A 87 -4.61 -14.60 11.39
CA ALA A 87 -5.53 -14.27 10.32
C ALA A 87 -4.80 -14.31 8.97
N LEU A 88 -5.42 -14.93 7.97
CA LEU A 88 -4.95 -14.84 6.60
C LEU A 88 -5.38 -13.48 6.04
N GLU A 89 -4.39 -12.66 5.71
CA GLU A 89 -4.57 -11.42 4.97
C GLU A 89 -4.46 -11.72 3.48
N LEU A 90 -5.55 -11.53 2.75
CA LEU A 90 -5.56 -11.65 1.30
C LEU A 90 -4.88 -10.43 0.65
N PRO A 91 -4.41 -10.53 -0.62
CA PRO A 91 -3.85 -9.39 -1.32
C PRO A 91 -4.81 -8.19 -1.30
N GLY A 92 -4.34 -7.10 -0.72
CA GLY A 92 -5.03 -5.81 -0.70
C GLY A 92 -4.60 -4.92 -1.86
N LEU A 93 -5.14 -3.69 -1.90
CA LEU A 93 -4.85 -2.73 -2.95
C LEU A 93 -3.34 -2.46 -3.09
N TRP A 94 -2.64 -2.24 -1.96
CA TRP A 94 -1.22 -1.87 -1.94
C TRP A 94 -0.26 -3.07 -1.86
N ASN A 95 -0.73 -4.23 -1.43
CA ASN A 95 0.10 -5.41 -1.21
C ASN A 95 -0.37 -6.59 -2.07
N GLY A 96 -0.36 -6.42 -3.37
CA GLY A 96 -0.67 -7.46 -4.34
C GLY A 96 -1.81 -7.19 -5.28
N GLY A 97 -2.83 -6.42 -4.87
CA GLY A 97 -3.97 -6.07 -5.72
C GLY A 97 -3.58 -5.30 -6.98
N MET A 98 -2.50 -4.52 -6.92
CA MET A 98 -1.97 -3.71 -8.01
C MET A 98 -0.68 -4.26 -8.62
N SER A 99 -0.28 -5.49 -8.32
CA SER A 99 1.03 -6.04 -8.68
C SER A 99 1.31 -5.99 -10.19
N ARG A 100 0.30 -6.15 -11.02
CA ARG A 100 0.42 -6.15 -12.49
C ARG A 100 -0.16 -4.89 -13.12
N TRP A 101 -0.29 -3.82 -12.35
CA TRP A 101 -0.70 -2.52 -12.87
C TRP A 101 0.51 -1.73 -13.34
N ASN A 102 0.34 -0.91 -14.38
CA ASN A 102 1.32 0.11 -14.73
C ASN A 102 1.18 1.27 -13.74
N THR A 103 2.07 1.30 -12.75
CA THR A 103 1.96 2.26 -11.65
C THR A 103 3.11 3.27 -11.71
N ALA A 104 2.77 4.55 -11.65
CA ALA A 104 3.69 5.65 -11.39
C ALA A 104 3.56 6.07 -9.93
N PHE A 105 4.68 6.05 -9.19
CA PHE A 105 4.76 6.59 -7.84
C PHE A 105 5.33 8.00 -7.90
N VAL A 106 4.63 8.95 -7.28
CA VAL A 106 4.96 10.38 -7.31
C VAL A 106 5.06 10.87 -5.87
N GLU A 107 6.17 11.50 -5.52
CA GLU A 107 6.30 12.14 -4.24
C GLU A 107 5.35 13.34 -4.15
N VAL A 108 4.58 13.39 -3.08
CA VAL A 108 3.70 14.51 -2.73
C VAL A 108 4.09 15.09 -1.37
N PRO A 109 3.75 16.35 -1.09
CA PRO A 109 4.10 16.98 0.17
C PRO A 109 3.58 16.20 1.39
N LEU A 110 4.34 16.14 2.47
CA LEU A 110 3.94 15.47 3.71
C LEU A 110 2.62 16.05 4.27
N SER A 111 2.30 17.30 3.96
CA SER A 111 1.03 17.95 4.34
C SER A 111 -0.21 17.29 3.73
N THR A 112 -0.06 16.44 2.71
CA THR A 112 -1.19 15.65 2.15
C THR A 112 -1.55 14.44 3.00
N PHE A 113 -0.68 14.04 3.96
CA PHE A 113 -0.92 12.92 4.85
C PHE A 113 -1.52 13.39 6.18
N ASN A 114 -2.85 13.38 6.26
CA ASN A 114 -3.61 13.87 7.42
C ASN A 114 -4.58 12.79 7.91
N PRO A 115 -4.07 11.69 8.52
CA PRO A 115 -4.93 10.60 8.97
C PRO A 115 -5.83 11.06 10.13
N VAL A 116 -7.11 10.67 10.06
CA VAL A 116 -8.10 10.89 11.12
C VAL A 116 -8.35 9.56 11.82
N LYS A 117 -7.92 9.45 13.07
CA LYS A 117 -8.11 8.26 13.92
C LYS A 117 -9.08 8.54 15.08
N THR A 118 -9.19 9.79 15.48
CA THR A 118 -10.05 10.25 16.59
C THR A 118 -10.83 11.47 16.18
N VAL A 119 -11.93 11.76 16.91
CA VAL A 119 -12.73 12.97 16.67
C VAL A 119 -11.88 14.25 16.84
N THR A 120 -10.91 14.23 17.75
CA THR A 120 -10.02 15.36 17.97
C THR A 120 -9.14 15.69 16.75
N ASP A 121 -8.82 14.68 15.93
CA ASP A 121 -8.04 14.91 14.72
C ASP A 121 -8.78 15.79 13.71
N LEU A 122 -10.12 15.75 13.69
CA LEU A 122 -10.95 16.60 12.84
C LEU A 122 -10.84 18.10 13.19
N LEU A 123 -10.39 18.41 14.40
CA LEU A 123 -10.23 19.80 14.86
C LEU A 123 -8.88 20.40 14.45
N ARG A 124 -8.02 19.64 13.79
CA ARG A 124 -6.75 20.15 13.27
C ARG A 124 -7.01 21.14 12.14
N ASN A 125 -6.18 22.19 12.07
CA ASN A 125 -6.32 23.25 11.06
C ASN A 125 -6.35 22.75 9.63
N VAL A 126 -5.68 21.64 9.34
CA VAL A 126 -5.65 21.01 7.99
C VAL A 126 -7.00 20.47 7.51
N HIS A 127 -7.96 20.27 8.44
CA HIS A 127 -9.30 19.77 8.12
C HIS A 127 -10.37 20.89 8.18
N ASN A 128 -9.99 22.12 8.54
CA ASN A 128 -10.92 23.23 8.78
C ASN A 128 -10.88 24.30 7.67
N ASN A 129 -10.19 24.02 6.55
CA ASN A 129 -10.12 24.92 5.39
C ASN A 129 -11.05 24.47 4.26
#